data_516ea87065efa6a7acf016a9173a4377
#
_entry.id   516ea87065efa6a7acf016a9173a4377
#
_cell.length_a   1.000
_cell.length_b   1.000
_cell.length_c   1.000
_cell.angle_alpha   90.00
_cell.angle_beta   90.00
_cell.angle_gamma   90.00
#
_symmetry.space_group_name_H-M   'P 1'
#
loop_
_entity.id
_entity.type
_entity.pdbx_description
1 polymer ?
#
loop_
_entity_poly.entity_id
_entity_poly.type
_entity_poly.pdbx_seq_one_letter_code
_entity_poly.pdbx_strand_id
1 'polypeptide(L)'
;MDRLAKKVAVITGAGAGIGRASALRFAAEGAAVLVTDLNLDAADKVVAEIVEQGGRALSLKVDVGVEQELKAMIELAVKQYGRIDVLFNNAVINSKEMSLRDRDFLNFDTEVFFTKMRVNALSGVLATKYALPYMLKQGTGSVIFTSSTSSVAGEVSQFTYGASKAAVNFFVQSIAATYGKSGIRCNAILPGVIQTESMEMWANENMKSAFLDIQNVPRLGRPEDIANMALFLASDESSYVNGSLYQVNGGMTCATPMVPVVRKYLI
;
A
#
# COMPACT_ATOMS: atom_id res chain seq x y z
N MET A 1 23.13 1.35 -1.83
CA MET A 1 22.82 2.78 -1.59
C MET A 1 22.06 2.84 -0.28
N ASP A 2 22.41 3.71 0.65
CA ASP A 2 21.83 3.65 2.01
C ASP A 2 20.72 4.70 2.21
N ARG A 3 19.73 4.73 1.30
CA ARG A 3 18.65 5.74 1.31
C ARG A 3 17.78 5.71 2.56
N LEU A 4 17.74 4.55 3.24
CA LEU A 4 17.02 4.33 4.50
C LEU A 4 17.94 3.93 5.65
N ALA A 5 19.25 4.25 5.54
CA ALA A 5 20.20 3.95 6.60
C ALA A 5 19.72 4.47 7.96
N LYS A 6 19.77 3.61 8.97
CA LYS A 6 19.32 3.88 10.36
C LYS A 6 17.81 4.19 10.52
N LYS A 7 17.00 4.06 9.48
CA LYS A 7 15.54 4.20 9.57
C LYS A 7 14.90 2.88 9.98
N VAL A 8 13.74 3.00 10.62
CA VAL A 8 12.88 1.88 11.00
C VAL A 8 11.58 1.98 10.22
N ALA A 9 11.24 0.91 9.50
CA ALA A 9 10.01 0.82 8.71
C ALA A 9 9.09 -0.28 9.24
N VAL A 10 7.82 0.04 9.38
CA VAL A 10 6.74 -0.92 9.63
C VAL A 10 5.91 -1.04 8.37
N ILE A 11 5.70 -2.26 7.87
CA ILE A 11 4.96 -2.52 6.64
C ILE A 11 3.87 -3.56 6.91
N THR A 12 2.62 -3.21 6.63
CA THR A 12 1.48 -4.12 6.79
C THR A 12 1.18 -4.87 5.49
N GLY A 13 0.74 -6.15 5.59
CA GLY A 13 0.53 -7.01 4.43
C GLY A 13 1.85 -7.25 3.67
N ALA A 14 2.93 -7.50 4.42
CA ALA A 14 4.28 -7.57 3.89
C ALA A 14 4.77 -9.00 3.59
N GLY A 15 3.92 -10.02 3.76
CA GLY A 15 4.25 -11.40 3.45
C GLY A 15 4.24 -11.73 1.95
N ALA A 16 3.58 -10.91 1.11
CA ALA A 16 3.45 -11.16 -0.32
C ALA A 16 3.37 -9.86 -1.15
N GLY A 17 3.45 -9.99 -2.47
CA GLY A 17 3.17 -8.94 -3.44
C GLY A 17 3.93 -7.63 -3.19
N ILE A 18 3.19 -6.51 -3.21
CA ILE A 18 3.74 -5.15 -3.04
C ILE A 18 4.44 -4.99 -1.68
N GLY A 19 3.82 -5.50 -0.60
CA GLY A 19 4.38 -5.38 0.74
C GLY A 19 5.71 -6.12 0.88
N ARG A 20 5.79 -7.36 0.36
CA ARG A 20 7.04 -8.14 0.33
C ARG A 20 8.13 -7.40 -0.46
N ALA A 21 7.83 -6.98 -1.69
CA ALA A 21 8.79 -6.27 -2.52
C ALA A 21 9.30 -4.99 -1.85
N SER A 22 8.41 -4.28 -1.14
CA SER A 22 8.79 -3.08 -0.39
C SER A 22 9.65 -3.40 0.83
N ALA A 23 9.36 -4.48 1.55
CA ALA A 23 10.16 -4.90 2.71
C ALA A 23 11.59 -5.25 2.30
N LEU A 24 11.75 -6.05 1.25
CA LEU A 24 13.05 -6.39 0.68
C LEU A 24 13.80 -5.14 0.19
N ARG A 25 13.10 -4.26 -0.53
CA ARG A 25 13.70 -3.04 -1.06
C ARG A 25 14.14 -2.08 0.03
N PHE A 26 13.34 -1.92 1.10
CA PHE A 26 13.68 -1.04 2.22
C PHE A 26 14.87 -1.58 3.01
N ALA A 27 14.90 -2.90 3.25
CA ALA A 27 16.02 -3.55 3.93
C ALA A 27 17.33 -3.43 3.14
N ALA A 28 17.28 -3.62 1.81
CA ALA A 28 18.41 -3.44 0.91
C ALA A 28 18.96 -2.00 0.89
N GLU A 29 18.15 -1.02 1.29
CA GLU A 29 18.56 0.39 1.44
C GLU A 29 18.85 0.78 2.91
N GLY A 30 19.08 -0.22 3.78
CA GLY A 30 19.61 -0.04 5.13
C GLY A 30 18.57 0.15 6.24
N ALA A 31 17.28 0.02 5.96
CA ALA A 31 16.24 0.07 6.99
C ALA A 31 16.27 -1.18 7.88
N ALA A 32 15.87 -1.01 9.16
CA ALA A 32 15.34 -2.12 9.95
C ALA A 32 13.84 -2.22 9.67
N VAL A 33 13.35 -3.41 9.31
CA VAL A 33 11.98 -3.60 8.85
C VAL A 33 11.19 -4.50 9.80
N LEU A 34 10.03 -4.04 10.26
CA LEU A 34 9.01 -4.89 10.87
C LEU A 34 8.05 -5.34 9.76
N VAL A 35 8.17 -6.60 9.39
CA VAL A 35 7.36 -7.28 8.36
C VAL A 35 6.10 -7.82 9.02
N THR A 36 4.93 -7.27 8.72
CA THR A 36 3.71 -7.74 9.37
C THR A 36 2.70 -8.25 8.35
N ASP A 37 2.09 -9.38 8.67
CA ASP A 37 1.09 -10.03 7.82
C ASP A 37 0.11 -10.84 8.67
N LEU A 38 -1.08 -11.12 8.14
CA LEU A 38 -2.02 -12.06 8.73
C LEU A 38 -1.47 -13.50 8.70
N ASN A 39 -0.68 -13.81 7.65
CA ASN A 39 0.03 -15.06 7.48
C ASN A 39 1.47 -14.92 8.00
N LEU A 40 1.71 -15.41 9.23
CA LEU A 40 3.02 -15.34 9.86
C LEU A 40 4.10 -16.09 9.06
N ASP A 41 3.78 -17.28 8.52
CA ASP A 41 4.76 -18.07 7.76
C ASP A 41 5.25 -17.32 6.50
N ALA A 42 4.37 -16.53 5.87
CA ALA A 42 4.75 -15.68 4.75
C ALA A 42 5.65 -14.51 5.20
N ALA A 43 5.35 -13.88 6.32
CA ALA A 43 6.19 -12.83 6.91
C ALA A 43 7.57 -13.38 7.32
N ASP A 44 7.62 -14.56 7.93
CA ASP A 44 8.88 -15.24 8.34
C ASP A 44 9.80 -15.52 7.15
N LYS A 45 9.24 -15.97 6.02
CA LYS A 45 10.01 -16.17 4.78
C LYS A 45 10.65 -14.87 4.28
N VAL A 46 9.90 -13.77 4.30
CA VAL A 46 10.43 -12.46 3.91
C VAL A 46 11.55 -12.00 4.85
N VAL A 47 11.37 -12.21 6.15
CA VAL A 47 12.43 -11.90 7.15
C VAL A 47 13.67 -12.75 6.91
N ALA A 48 13.52 -14.05 6.67
CA ALA A 48 14.64 -14.94 6.39
C ALA A 48 15.44 -14.46 5.16
N GLU A 49 14.75 -14.07 4.07
CA GLU A 49 15.37 -13.54 2.86
C GLU A 49 16.11 -12.21 3.13
N ILE A 50 15.52 -11.31 3.92
CA ILE A 50 16.18 -10.05 4.32
C ILE A 50 17.46 -10.33 5.13
N VAL A 51 17.39 -11.24 6.09
CA VAL A 51 18.53 -11.58 6.97
C VAL A 51 19.63 -12.29 6.18
N GLU A 52 19.30 -13.18 5.27
CA GLU A 52 20.26 -13.84 4.37
C GLU A 52 21.04 -12.82 3.52
N GLN A 53 20.39 -11.72 3.13
CA GLN A 53 21.03 -10.60 2.40
C GLN A 53 21.75 -9.60 3.31
N GLY A 54 21.89 -9.91 4.63
CA GLY A 54 22.57 -9.07 5.60
C GLY A 54 21.75 -7.89 6.14
N GLY A 55 20.44 -7.84 5.82
CA GLY A 55 19.53 -6.83 6.35
C GLY A 55 19.02 -7.14 7.76
N ARG A 56 18.23 -6.23 8.32
CA ARG A 56 17.63 -6.36 9.66
C ARG A 56 16.11 -6.35 9.55
N ALA A 57 15.48 -7.43 9.97
CA ALA A 57 14.02 -7.51 9.99
C ALA A 57 13.52 -8.38 11.14
N LEU A 58 12.25 -8.16 11.50
CA LEU A 58 11.45 -9.03 12.39
C LEU A 58 10.09 -9.24 11.75
N SER A 59 9.51 -10.40 11.96
CA SER A 59 8.13 -10.72 11.58
C SER A 59 7.18 -10.54 12.75
N LEU A 60 5.91 -10.25 12.44
CA LEU A 60 4.82 -10.26 13.40
C LEU A 60 3.53 -10.64 12.68
N LYS A 61 2.77 -11.58 13.26
CA LYS A 61 1.40 -11.81 12.84
C LYS A 61 0.52 -10.65 13.27
N VAL A 62 -0.20 -10.03 12.32
CA VAL A 62 -1.11 -8.91 12.59
C VAL A 62 -2.36 -9.04 11.74
N ASP A 63 -3.52 -9.11 12.39
CA ASP A 63 -4.78 -8.79 11.76
C ASP A 63 -5.02 -7.29 11.86
N VAL A 64 -4.86 -6.58 10.73
CA VAL A 64 -5.06 -5.13 10.69
C VAL A 64 -6.51 -4.71 10.94
N GLY A 65 -7.46 -5.63 10.90
CA GLY A 65 -8.85 -5.41 11.31
C GLY A 65 -9.05 -5.34 12.82
N VAL A 66 -8.02 -5.62 13.63
CA VAL A 66 -8.04 -5.63 15.11
C VAL A 66 -7.19 -4.49 15.64
N GLU A 67 -7.82 -3.47 16.23
CA GLU A 67 -7.14 -2.25 16.68
C GLU A 67 -6.02 -2.52 17.70
N GLN A 68 -6.23 -3.48 18.60
CA GLN A 68 -5.24 -3.83 19.63
C GLN A 68 -3.96 -4.42 19.02
N GLU A 69 -4.08 -5.17 17.92
CA GLU A 69 -2.92 -5.73 17.23
C GLU A 69 -2.14 -4.65 16.48
N LEU A 70 -2.82 -3.64 15.91
CA LEU A 70 -2.16 -2.47 15.33
C LEU A 70 -1.38 -1.67 16.37
N LYS A 71 -1.95 -1.48 17.56
CA LYS A 71 -1.26 -0.83 18.69
C LYS A 71 -0.02 -1.63 19.09
N ALA A 72 -0.17 -2.93 19.31
CA ALA A 72 0.94 -3.82 19.70
C ALA A 72 2.05 -3.86 18.64
N MET A 73 1.70 -3.83 17.35
CA MET A 73 2.63 -3.75 16.22
C MET A 73 3.54 -2.52 16.34
N ILE A 74 2.96 -1.35 16.56
CA ILE A 74 3.73 -0.10 16.69
C ILE A 74 4.61 -0.13 17.95
N GLU A 75 4.06 -0.57 19.07
CA GLU A 75 4.79 -0.68 20.35
C GLU A 75 5.97 -1.65 20.23
N LEU A 76 5.81 -2.77 19.50
CA LEU A 76 6.89 -3.70 19.23
C LEU A 76 8.00 -3.05 18.40
N ALA A 77 7.68 -2.33 17.33
CA ALA A 77 8.68 -1.65 16.51
C ALA A 77 9.53 -0.68 17.34
N VAL A 78 8.86 0.13 18.17
CA VAL A 78 9.55 1.09 19.06
C VAL A 78 10.36 0.38 20.13
N LYS A 79 9.84 -0.70 20.73
CA LYS A 79 10.57 -1.49 21.74
C LYS A 79 11.85 -2.12 21.17
N GLN A 80 11.78 -2.64 19.94
CA GLN A 80 12.90 -3.37 19.31
C GLN A 80 13.95 -2.44 18.70
N TYR A 81 13.51 -1.33 18.12
CA TYR A 81 14.38 -0.46 17.34
C TYR A 81 14.52 0.97 17.90
N GLY A 82 13.77 1.33 18.94
CA GLY A 82 13.84 2.63 19.60
C GLY A 82 13.12 3.77 18.87
N ARG A 83 12.62 3.54 17.65
CA ARG A 83 12.02 4.55 16.78
C ARG A 83 11.08 3.96 15.74
N ILE A 84 10.35 4.81 15.06
CA ILE A 84 9.59 4.48 13.84
C ILE A 84 9.68 5.67 12.87
N ASP A 85 10.27 5.47 11.70
CA ASP A 85 10.48 6.50 10.68
C ASP A 85 9.50 6.39 9.54
N VAL A 86 9.13 5.17 9.18
CA VAL A 86 8.25 4.86 8.07
C VAL A 86 7.15 3.93 8.52
N LEU A 87 5.91 4.31 8.26
CA LEU A 87 4.74 3.43 8.36
C LEU A 87 4.14 3.25 6.97
N PHE A 88 4.25 2.05 6.40
CA PHE A 88 3.64 1.72 5.12
C PHE A 88 2.37 0.88 5.32
N ASN A 89 1.23 1.53 5.26
CA ASN A 89 -0.10 0.95 5.33
C ASN A 89 -0.45 0.34 3.98
N ASN A 90 -0.09 -0.93 3.78
CA ASN A 90 -0.25 -1.63 2.52
C ASN A 90 -1.27 -2.77 2.59
N ALA A 91 -1.57 -3.32 3.76
CA ALA A 91 -2.53 -4.40 3.91
C ALA A 91 -3.89 -4.08 3.29
N VAL A 92 -4.49 -5.08 2.64
CA VAL A 92 -5.77 -4.97 1.94
C VAL A 92 -6.53 -6.28 2.04
N ILE A 93 -7.87 -6.19 2.13
CA ILE A 93 -8.75 -7.33 1.90
C ILE A 93 -9.50 -7.13 0.59
N ASN A 94 -9.32 -8.06 -0.33
CA ASN A 94 -10.05 -8.12 -1.59
C ASN A 94 -10.12 -9.56 -2.10
N SER A 95 -10.74 -10.45 -1.30
CA SER A 95 -10.90 -11.86 -1.66
C SER A 95 -11.86 -12.02 -2.84
N LYS A 96 -11.73 -13.15 -3.56
CA LYS A 96 -12.64 -13.51 -4.66
C LYS A 96 -14.11 -13.56 -4.19
N GLU A 97 -14.36 -14.11 -3.01
CA GLU A 97 -15.68 -14.17 -2.40
C GLU A 97 -16.28 -12.76 -2.22
N MET A 98 -15.55 -11.86 -1.55
CA MET A 98 -16.00 -10.47 -1.36
C MET A 98 -16.17 -9.72 -2.66
N SER A 99 -15.31 -9.97 -3.66
CA SER A 99 -15.44 -9.36 -4.97
C SER A 99 -16.69 -9.83 -5.72
N LEU A 100 -17.13 -11.08 -5.52
CA LEU A 100 -18.38 -11.60 -6.08
C LEU A 100 -19.61 -10.99 -5.44
N ARG A 101 -19.57 -10.67 -4.15
CA ARG A 101 -20.65 -10.00 -3.39
C ARG A 101 -20.70 -8.47 -3.62
N ASP A 102 -19.71 -7.88 -4.30
CA ASP A 102 -19.54 -6.44 -4.57
C ASP A 102 -19.63 -6.14 -6.08
N ARG A 103 -20.61 -6.74 -6.76
CA ARG A 103 -20.79 -6.65 -8.23
C ARG A 103 -22.08 -6.01 -8.68
N ASP A 104 -23.07 -5.94 -7.80
CA ASP A 104 -24.38 -5.45 -8.13
C ASP A 104 -24.80 -4.39 -7.11
N PHE A 105 -25.02 -3.17 -7.58
CA PHE A 105 -25.40 -2.06 -6.71
C PHE A 105 -26.81 -2.22 -6.13
N LEU A 106 -27.71 -2.93 -6.82
CA LEU A 106 -29.05 -3.22 -6.32
C LEU A 106 -29.03 -4.20 -5.15
N ASN A 107 -28.04 -5.08 -5.12
CA ASN A 107 -27.80 -6.05 -4.06
C ASN A 107 -26.56 -5.64 -3.20
N PHE A 108 -26.43 -4.34 -2.92
CA PHE A 108 -25.31 -3.81 -2.16
C PHE A 108 -25.16 -4.50 -0.80
N ASP A 109 -24.01 -5.08 -0.56
CA ASP A 109 -23.72 -5.86 0.63
C ASP A 109 -23.05 -5.01 1.71
N THR A 110 -23.81 -4.67 2.76
CA THR A 110 -23.34 -3.83 3.87
C THR A 110 -22.25 -4.49 4.73
N GLU A 111 -22.23 -5.82 4.84
CA GLU A 111 -21.17 -6.54 5.55
C GLU A 111 -19.83 -6.42 4.82
N VAL A 112 -19.84 -6.61 3.49
CA VAL A 112 -18.67 -6.39 2.64
C VAL A 112 -18.20 -4.95 2.73
N PHE A 113 -19.13 -3.99 2.70
CA PHE A 113 -18.81 -2.58 2.86
C PHE A 113 -18.08 -2.30 4.19
N PHE A 114 -18.66 -2.69 5.32
CA PHE A 114 -18.03 -2.44 6.61
C PHE A 114 -16.70 -3.18 6.78
N THR A 115 -16.60 -4.40 6.27
CA THR A 115 -15.36 -5.18 6.32
C THR A 115 -14.25 -4.51 5.50
N LYS A 116 -14.54 -4.10 4.25
CA LYS A 116 -13.54 -3.39 3.42
C LYS A 116 -13.20 -2.01 4.00
N MET A 117 -14.17 -1.25 4.52
CA MET A 117 -13.88 0.02 5.19
C MET A 117 -12.99 -0.17 6.41
N ARG A 118 -13.25 -1.17 7.24
CA ARG A 118 -12.45 -1.47 8.45
C ARG A 118 -11.03 -1.86 8.08
N VAL A 119 -10.86 -2.80 7.14
CA VAL A 119 -9.53 -3.36 6.81
C VAL A 119 -8.76 -2.45 5.86
N ASN A 120 -9.38 -1.87 4.82
CA ASN A 120 -8.65 -1.13 3.79
C ASN A 120 -8.43 0.35 4.12
N ALA A 121 -9.27 0.94 4.96
CA ALA A 121 -9.19 2.37 5.31
C ALA A 121 -8.91 2.60 6.79
N LEU A 122 -9.80 2.15 7.68
CA LEU A 122 -9.70 2.44 9.11
C LEU A 122 -8.42 1.87 9.74
N SER A 123 -7.98 0.69 9.33
CA SER A 123 -6.75 0.06 9.84
C SER A 123 -5.51 0.97 9.71
N GLY A 124 -5.31 1.56 8.53
CA GLY A 124 -4.18 2.45 8.30
C GLY A 124 -4.28 3.77 9.09
N VAL A 125 -5.50 4.27 9.30
CA VAL A 125 -5.75 5.45 10.16
C VAL A 125 -5.40 5.11 11.61
N LEU A 126 -5.81 3.95 12.12
CA LEU A 126 -5.51 3.50 13.48
C LEU A 126 -4.01 3.21 13.67
N ALA A 127 -3.36 2.52 12.72
CA ALA A 127 -1.91 2.33 12.77
C ALA A 127 -1.18 3.68 12.80
N THR A 128 -1.62 4.66 11.99
CA THR A 128 -1.07 6.02 11.99
C THR A 128 -1.31 6.72 13.33
N LYS A 129 -2.52 6.62 13.91
CA LYS A 129 -2.84 7.14 15.26
C LYS A 129 -1.83 6.68 16.30
N TYR A 130 -1.45 5.41 16.29
CA TYR A 130 -0.49 4.86 17.25
C TYR A 130 0.97 5.19 16.95
N ALA A 131 1.35 5.38 15.66
CA ALA A 131 2.69 5.77 15.27
C ALA A 131 2.98 7.27 15.50
N LEU A 132 1.99 8.13 15.31
CA LEU A 132 2.13 9.59 15.38
C LEU A 132 2.79 10.10 16.67
N PRO A 133 2.46 9.64 17.90
CA PRO A 133 3.12 10.14 19.11
C PRO A 133 4.64 9.96 19.08
N TYR A 134 5.12 8.86 18.53
CA TYR A 134 6.55 8.56 18.41
C TYR A 134 7.19 9.42 17.32
N MET A 135 6.57 9.50 16.14
CA MET A 135 7.05 10.33 15.04
C MET A 135 7.08 11.82 15.39
N LEU A 136 6.05 12.33 16.08
CA LEU A 136 5.99 13.71 16.55
C LEU A 136 7.10 14.02 17.57
N LYS A 137 7.38 13.09 18.51
CA LYS A 137 8.49 13.22 19.44
C LYS A 137 9.85 13.23 18.73
N GLN A 138 9.97 12.52 17.62
CA GLN A 138 11.18 12.50 16.76
C GLN A 138 11.31 13.75 15.90
N GLY A 139 10.22 14.50 15.66
CA GLY A 139 10.14 15.63 14.74
C GLY A 139 10.18 15.23 13.26
N THR A 140 10.03 13.94 12.96
CA THR A 140 10.06 13.41 11.58
C THR A 140 9.31 12.09 11.46
N GLY A 141 8.68 11.86 10.31
CA GLY A 141 8.01 10.60 9.99
C GLY A 141 7.46 10.59 8.56
N SER A 142 7.41 9.42 7.94
CA SER A 142 6.78 9.20 6.64
C SER A 142 5.70 8.14 6.75
N VAL A 143 4.46 8.54 6.54
CA VAL A 143 3.30 7.65 6.47
C VAL A 143 2.93 7.46 5.01
N ILE A 144 2.85 6.21 4.57
CA ILE A 144 2.55 5.86 3.18
C ILE A 144 1.34 4.95 3.18
N PHE A 145 0.42 5.18 2.25
CA PHE A 145 -0.74 4.32 2.04
C PHE A 145 -0.74 3.73 0.64
N THR A 146 -1.10 2.47 0.52
CA THR A 146 -1.51 1.89 -0.75
C THR A 146 -2.99 2.18 -1.00
N SER A 147 -3.27 3.11 -1.91
CA SER A 147 -4.61 3.38 -2.44
C SER A 147 -4.86 2.53 -3.69
N SER A 148 -5.52 3.06 -4.70
CA SER A 148 -5.81 2.39 -5.98
C SER A 148 -6.23 3.42 -7.03
N THR A 149 -6.10 3.08 -8.32
CA THR A 149 -6.79 3.80 -9.42
C THR A 149 -8.30 3.81 -9.24
N SER A 150 -8.89 2.76 -8.64
CA SER A 150 -10.31 2.66 -8.29
C SER A 150 -10.79 3.76 -7.32
N SER A 151 -9.88 4.46 -6.66
CA SER A 151 -10.20 5.57 -5.75
C SER A 151 -10.52 6.89 -6.45
N VAL A 152 -10.24 7.00 -7.75
CA VAL A 152 -10.35 8.24 -8.54
C VAL A 152 -11.24 8.10 -9.78
N ALA A 153 -11.81 6.91 -10.01
CA ALA A 153 -12.71 6.63 -11.12
C ALA A 153 -13.83 5.69 -10.68
N GLY A 154 -14.99 5.81 -11.29
CA GLY A 154 -16.11 4.87 -11.07
C GLY A 154 -15.85 3.52 -11.73
N GLU A 155 -16.36 2.47 -11.13
CA GLU A 155 -16.26 1.10 -11.62
C GLU A 155 -17.65 0.45 -11.72
N VAL A 156 -17.77 -0.60 -12.53
CA VAL A 156 -19.02 -1.37 -12.68
C VAL A 156 -19.13 -2.50 -11.67
N SER A 157 -18.12 -2.67 -10.83
CA SER A 157 -18.06 -3.65 -9.75
C SER A 157 -17.07 -3.18 -8.69
N GLN A 158 -17.01 -3.89 -7.54
CA GLN A 158 -16.09 -3.55 -6.44
C GLN A 158 -16.30 -2.13 -5.89
N PHE A 159 -17.54 -1.69 -5.81
CA PHE A 159 -17.92 -0.35 -5.34
C PHE A 159 -17.37 -0.04 -3.96
N THR A 160 -17.43 -1.02 -3.05
CA THR A 160 -16.96 -0.86 -1.68
C THR A 160 -15.44 -0.79 -1.59
N TYR A 161 -14.74 -1.48 -2.49
CA TYR A 161 -13.29 -1.38 -2.59
C TYR A 161 -12.87 0.03 -3.03
N GLY A 162 -13.44 0.54 -4.13
CA GLY A 162 -13.19 1.89 -4.62
C GLY A 162 -13.50 2.95 -3.56
N ALA A 163 -14.65 2.83 -2.88
CA ALA A 163 -15.03 3.72 -1.78
C ALA A 163 -14.03 3.69 -0.63
N SER A 164 -13.55 2.49 -0.22
CA SER A 164 -12.55 2.38 0.84
C SER A 164 -11.22 3.05 0.47
N LYS A 165 -10.81 2.95 -0.81
CA LYS A 165 -9.58 3.60 -1.29
C LYS A 165 -9.75 5.10 -1.50
N ALA A 166 -10.94 5.59 -1.83
CA ALA A 166 -11.25 7.02 -1.84
C ALA A 166 -11.21 7.62 -0.41
N ALA A 167 -11.71 6.90 0.59
CA ALA A 167 -11.56 7.30 1.99
C ALA A 167 -10.09 7.41 2.41
N VAL A 168 -9.23 6.47 1.99
CA VAL A 168 -7.77 6.54 2.22
C VAL A 168 -7.19 7.84 1.65
N ASN A 169 -7.55 8.22 0.42
CA ASN A 169 -7.04 9.45 -0.20
C ASN A 169 -7.34 10.69 0.65
N PHE A 170 -8.56 10.79 1.16
CA PHE A 170 -8.96 11.90 2.02
C PHE A 170 -8.20 11.92 3.35
N PHE A 171 -8.03 10.75 4.00
CA PHE A 171 -7.25 10.66 5.24
C PHE A 171 -5.78 11.02 5.03
N VAL A 172 -5.18 10.63 3.92
CA VAL A 172 -3.80 11.03 3.57
C VAL A 172 -3.65 12.55 3.54
N GLN A 173 -4.56 13.26 2.86
CA GLN A 173 -4.55 14.71 2.80
C GLN A 173 -4.78 15.34 4.17
N SER A 174 -5.72 14.80 4.96
CA SER A 174 -6.03 15.29 6.30
C SER A 174 -4.87 15.12 7.28
N ILE A 175 -4.18 13.97 7.26
CA ILE A 175 -2.99 13.72 8.09
C ILE A 175 -1.86 14.66 7.68
N ALA A 176 -1.61 14.80 6.37
CA ALA A 176 -0.59 15.71 5.84
C ALA A 176 -0.84 17.17 6.24
N ALA A 177 -2.09 17.64 6.11
CA ALA A 177 -2.47 19.00 6.48
C ALA A 177 -2.31 19.26 7.99
N THR A 178 -2.68 18.28 8.81
CA THR A 178 -2.66 18.41 10.29
C THR A 178 -1.24 18.39 10.84
N TYR A 179 -0.40 17.47 10.37
CA TYR A 179 0.90 17.18 10.99
C TYR A 179 2.12 17.58 10.15
N GLY A 180 1.92 18.14 8.95
CA GLY A 180 3.01 18.50 8.05
C GLY A 180 3.99 19.50 8.64
N LYS A 181 3.50 20.52 9.35
CA LYS A 181 4.35 21.49 10.05
C LYS A 181 5.13 20.90 11.23
N SER A 182 4.76 19.73 11.69
CA SER A 182 5.46 18.98 12.75
C SER A 182 6.45 17.96 12.19
N GLY A 183 6.78 18.01 10.88
CA GLY A 183 7.75 17.13 10.25
C GLY A 183 7.19 15.78 9.78
N ILE A 184 5.87 15.59 9.79
CA ILE A 184 5.24 14.33 9.35
C ILE A 184 4.76 14.48 7.92
N ARG A 185 5.22 13.58 7.05
CA ARG A 185 4.71 13.47 5.68
C ARG A 185 3.73 12.31 5.57
N CYS A 186 2.66 12.51 4.83
CA CYS A 186 1.69 11.46 4.55
C CYS A 186 1.34 11.50 3.06
N ASN A 187 1.54 10.38 2.35
CA ASN A 187 1.28 10.29 0.92
C ASN A 187 0.63 8.96 0.57
N ALA A 188 -0.04 8.88 -0.58
CA ALA A 188 -0.57 7.63 -1.12
C ALA A 188 0.06 7.28 -2.46
N ILE A 189 0.20 5.97 -2.69
CA ILE A 189 0.48 5.39 -3.99
C ILE A 189 -0.82 4.81 -4.53
N LEU A 190 -1.14 5.09 -5.78
CA LEU A 190 -2.31 4.58 -6.49
C LEU A 190 -1.83 3.60 -7.57
N PRO A 191 -1.69 2.29 -7.24
CA PRO A 191 -1.35 1.29 -8.21
C PRO A 191 -2.42 1.13 -9.29
N GLY A 192 -1.99 0.78 -10.50
CA GLY A 192 -2.83 0.17 -11.51
C GLY A 192 -2.94 -1.34 -11.31
N VAL A 193 -2.93 -2.08 -12.41
CA VAL A 193 -2.94 -3.54 -12.37
C VAL A 193 -1.52 -4.06 -12.16
N ILE A 194 -1.28 -4.64 -10.98
CA ILE A 194 0.03 -5.15 -10.55
C ILE A 194 -0.01 -6.67 -10.52
N GLN A 195 0.95 -7.31 -11.21
CA GLN A 195 1.12 -8.77 -11.20
C GLN A 195 1.55 -9.24 -9.80
N THR A 196 0.59 -9.68 -9.02
CA THR A 196 0.75 -10.30 -7.72
C THR A 196 0.10 -11.67 -7.73
N GLU A 197 0.46 -12.54 -6.78
CA GLU A 197 -0.22 -13.83 -6.60
C GLU A 197 -1.74 -13.65 -6.48
N SER A 198 -2.19 -12.62 -5.79
CA SER A 198 -3.60 -12.29 -5.66
C SER A 198 -4.25 -11.95 -7.01
N MET A 199 -3.56 -11.22 -7.88
CA MET A 199 -4.06 -10.89 -9.22
C MET A 199 -4.16 -12.14 -10.10
N GLU A 200 -3.17 -13.02 -10.07
CA GLU A 200 -3.14 -14.26 -10.83
C GLU A 200 -4.30 -15.22 -10.49
N MET A 201 -4.83 -15.14 -9.26
CA MET A 201 -5.98 -15.97 -8.84
C MET A 201 -7.30 -15.61 -9.52
N TRP A 202 -7.45 -14.40 -10.07
CA TRP A 202 -8.73 -13.94 -10.63
C TRP A 202 -8.65 -13.44 -12.07
N ALA A 203 -7.48 -13.00 -12.54
CA ALA A 203 -7.33 -12.46 -13.89
C ALA A 203 -6.91 -13.56 -14.87
N ASN A 204 -7.78 -13.81 -15.86
CA ASN A 204 -7.45 -14.66 -17.00
C ASN A 204 -6.70 -13.86 -18.10
N GLU A 205 -6.19 -14.56 -19.13
CA GLU A 205 -5.42 -13.93 -20.20
C GLU A 205 -6.18 -12.86 -20.99
N ASN A 206 -7.50 -13.03 -21.18
CA ASN A 206 -8.33 -12.02 -21.85
C ASN A 206 -8.41 -10.73 -21.01
N MET A 207 -8.53 -10.86 -19.68
CA MET A 207 -8.51 -9.71 -18.79
C MET A 207 -7.15 -9.03 -18.76
N LYS A 208 -6.06 -9.81 -18.75
CA LYS A 208 -4.70 -9.26 -18.80
C LYS A 208 -4.48 -8.50 -20.11
N SER A 209 -4.91 -9.02 -21.25
CA SER A 209 -4.88 -8.34 -22.54
C SER A 209 -5.68 -7.03 -22.51
N ALA A 210 -6.90 -7.05 -21.97
CA ALA A 210 -7.72 -5.84 -21.87
C ALA A 210 -7.07 -4.77 -20.96
N PHE A 211 -6.38 -5.17 -19.89
CA PHE A 211 -5.62 -4.24 -19.07
C PHE A 211 -4.41 -3.64 -19.81
N LEU A 212 -3.73 -4.43 -20.65
CA LEU A 212 -2.64 -3.93 -21.49
C LEU A 212 -3.12 -2.90 -22.51
N ASP A 213 -4.32 -3.09 -23.06
CA ASP A 213 -4.90 -2.15 -24.04
C ASP A 213 -5.15 -0.76 -23.46
N ILE A 214 -5.56 -0.68 -22.19
CA ILE A 214 -5.91 0.60 -21.52
C ILE A 214 -4.70 1.29 -20.89
N GLN A 215 -3.57 0.63 -20.66
CA GLN A 215 -2.36 1.28 -20.14
C GLN A 215 -1.43 1.77 -21.25
N ASN A 216 -0.54 2.70 -20.88
CA ASN A 216 0.40 3.32 -21.83
C ASN A 216 1.82 2.73 -21.71
N VAL A 217 2.04 1.84 -20.73
CA VAL A 217 3.28 1.04 -20.60
C VAL A 217 3.00 -0.37 -21.13
N PRO A 218 3.87 -0.96 -21.97
CA PRO A 218 3.60 -2.22 -22.70
C PRO A 218 3.77 -3.48 -21.81
N ARG A 219 3.48 -3.39 -20.53
CA ARG A 219 3.47 -4.49 -19.57
C ARG A 219 2.60 -4.17 -18.38
N LEU A 220 2.10 -5.18 -17.71
CA LEU A 220 1.49 -5.00 -16.38
C LEU A 220 2.53 -4.50 -15.36
N GLY A 221 2.05 -3.79 -14.34
CA GLY A 221 2.90 -3.37 -13.24
C GLY A 221 3.45 -4.57 -12.46
N ARG A 222 4.61 -4.40 -11.85
CA ARG A 222 5.23 -5.37 -10.95
C ARG A 222 5.24 -4.82 -9.52
N PRO A 223 5.27 -5.67 -8.49
CA PRO A 223 5.42 -5.22 -7.11
C PRO A 223 6.57 -4.24 -6.90
N GLU A 224 7.69 -4.43 -7.62
CA GLU A 224 8.87 -3.57 -7.55
C GLU A 224 8.62 -2.15 -8.07
N ASP A 225 7.70 -1.97 -9.02
CA ASP A 225 7.33 -0.63 -9.50
C ASP A 225 6.73 0.21 -8.36
N ILE A 226 5.90 -0.44 -7.53
CA ILE A 226 5.30 0.20 -6.35
C ILE A 226 6.32 0.34 -5.22
N ALA A 227 7.15 -0.67 -4.98
CA ALA A 227 8.19 -0.64 -3.96
C ALA A 227 9.20 0.49 -4.20
N ASN A 228 9.54 0.80 -5.46
CA ASN A 228 10.43 1.90 -5.81
C ASN A 228 9.81 3.28 -5.46
N MET A 229 8.51 3.48 -5.71
CA MET A 229 7.80 4.69 -5.29
C MET A 229 7.70 4.76 -3.76
N ALA A 230 7.39 3.64 -3.10
CA ALA A 230 7.35 3.58 -1.64
C ALA A 230 8.72 3.92 -1.02
N LEU A 231 9.82 3.44 -1.60
CA LEU A 231 11.18 3.78 -1.20
C LEU A 231 11.45 5.29 -1.33
N PHE A 232 11.09 5.89 -2.45
CA PHE A 232 11.21 7.35 -2.63
C PHE A 232 10.44 8.10 -1.53
N LEU A 233 9.19 7.73 -1.28
CA LEU A 233 8.36 8.35 -0.25
C LEU A 233 8.87 8.10 1.18
N ALA A 234 9.53 6.98 1.44
CA ALA A 234 10.15 6.64 2.72
C ALA A 234 11.45 7.42 2.96
N SER A 235 12.15 7.81 1.91
CA SER A 235 13.45 8.46 1.96
C SER A 235 13.34 9.99 2.17
N ASP A 236 14.48 10.62 2.48
CA ASP A 236 14.57 12.08 2.64
C ASP A 236 14.53 12.83 1.30
N GLU A 237 14.67 12.12 0.16
CA GLU A 237 14.51 12.67 -1.18
C GLU A 237 13.10 13.25 -1.39
N SER A 238 12.10 12.73 -0.69
CA SER A 238 10.72 13.19 -0.72
C SER A 238 10.37 14.22 0.38
N SER A 239 11.37 14.93 0.93
CA SER A 239 11.20 15.86 2.05
C SER A 239 10.20 16.99 1.76
N TYR A 240 10.01 17.37 0.50
CA TYR A 240 9.04 18.39 0.07
C TYR A 240 7.75 17.82 -0.52
N VAL A 241 7.51 16.52 -0.30
CA VAL A 241 6.37 15.77 -0.82
C VAL A 241 5.43 15.40 0.31
N ASN A 242 4.25 16.03 0.36
CA ASN A 242 3.26 15.81 1.41
C ASN A 242 1.83 15.98 0.89
N GLY A 243 0.91 15.10 1.29
CA GLY A 243 -0.50 15.13 0.90
C GLY A 243 -0.76 14.68 -0.54
N SER A 244 0.19 14.06 -1.21
CA SER A 244 0.13 13.73 -2.63
C SER A 244 -0.39 12.31 -2.88
N LEU A 245 -1.07 12.16 -4.02
CA LEU A 245 -1.65 10.90 -4.50
C LEU A 245 -0.91 10.47 -5.78
N TYR A 246 0.10 9.60 -5.63
CA TYR A 246 0.97 9.21 -6.73
C TYR A 246 0.41 8.05 -7.53
N GLN A 247 0.04 8.30 -8.77
CA GLN A 247 -0.39 7.28 -9.71
C GLN A 247 0.81 6.51 -10.23
N VAL A 248 0.89 5.21 -9.90
CA VAL A 248 1.90 4.26 -10.40
C VAL A 248 1.13 3.15 -11.11
N ASN A 249 0.57 3.47 -12.27
CA ASN A 249 -0.48 2.69 -12.92
C ASN A 249 -0.26 2.49 -14.43
N GLY A 250 0.97 2.69 -14.91
CA GLY A 250 1.28 2.55 -16.33
C GLY A 250 0.56 3.55 -17.23
N GLY A 251 0.07 4.67 -16.67
CA GLY A 251 -0.69 5.68 -17.41
C GLY A 251 -2.15 5.33 -17.68
N MET A 252 -2.70 4.33 -16.98
CA MET A 252 -4.08 3.87 -17.17
C MET A 252 -5.13 4.98 -17.05
N THR A 253 -4.90 5.98 -16.22
CA THR A 253 -5.84 7.08 -15.94
C THR A 253 -5.46 8.40 -16.62
N CYS A 254 -4.36 8.47 -17.37
CA CYS A 254 -3.90 9.71 -17.99
C CYS A 254 -4.44 9.93 -19.41
N ALA A 255 -5.05 8.91 -20.00
CA ALA A 255 -5.55 8.94 -21.37
C ALA A 255 -7.08 8.88 -21.40
N THR A 256 -7.67 9.43 -22.46
CA THR A 256 -9.11 9.29 -22.69
C THR A 256 -9.48 7.83 -23.02
N PRO A 257 -10.72 7.39 -22.73
CA PRO A 257 -11.17 6.03 -23.07
C PRO A 257 -11.10 5.68 -24.57
N MET A 258 -10.94 6.68 -25.43
CA MET A 258 -10.82 6.48 -26.89
C MET A 258 -9.42 6.02 -27.34
N VAL A 259 -8.41 6.21 -26.49
CA VAL A 259 -7.00 5.92 -26.88
C VAL A 259 -6.79 4.46 -27.32
N PRO A 260 -7.31 3.43 -26.64
CA PRO A 260 -7.19 2.04 -27.10
C PRO A 260 -7.79 1.82 -28.50
N VAL A 261 -8.96 2.45 -28.75
CA VAL A 261 -9.65 2.37 -30.06
C VAL A 261 -8.81 3.04 -31.14
N VAL A 262 -8.31 4.25 -30.87
CA VAL A 262 -7.51 5.02 -31.83
C VAL A 262 -6.21 4.28 -32.19
N ARG A 263 -5.52 3.70 -31.18
CA ARG A 263 -4.30 2.90 -31.43
C ARG A 263 -4.54 1.74 -32.38
N LYS A 264 -5.67 1.04 -32.23
CA LYS A 264 -6.00 -0.11 -33.08
C LYS A 264 -6.15 0.25 -34.57
N TYR A 265 -6.54 1.49 -34.89
CA TYR A 265 -6.84 1.92 -36.24
C TYR A 265 -5.85 2.90 -36.85
N LEU A 266 -4.99 3.55 -36.07
CA LEU A 266 -4.08 4.59 -36.54
C LEU A 266 -2.60 4.28 -36.36
N ILE A 267 -2.25 3.30 -35.52
CA ILE A 267 -0.89 2.88 -35.21
C ILE A 267 -0.76 1.37 -35.38
#